data_addf3038f848f2fd38a645905c8fb036
#
_entry.id   addf3038f848f2fd38a645905c8fb036
#
_cell.length_a   1.000
_cell.length_b   1.000
_cell.length_c   1.000
_cell.angle_alpha   90.00
_cell.angle_beta   90.00
_cell.angle_gamma   90.00
#
_symmetry.space_group_name_H-M   'P 1'
#
loop_
_entity.id
_entity.type
_entity.pdbx_description
1 polymer ?
#
loop_
_entity_poly.entity_id
_entity_poly.type
_entity_poly.pdbx_seq_one_letter_code
_entity_poly.pdbx_strand_id
1 'polypeptide(L)'
;MKKLITPFLLVGALASCENATAPDLYTNYINDGEAHPLVILVGGSDGGNYFANPNMKPLMDRYHDYGFSVASMGYFDTSGTPDSPIELSLNEIDARIKAITEDSSIKGQCVALLGFSKGAELSLLLGSHFNTVNHIVAAYPSHVVWNAVKTPMSYSSWSIDGQPLPYIEAPLLSFDMLSGIFTGEYRNAFTDALSEASPKELNDAAIPVEKIKGSVTLVSARQDQIWPSFEMANKIEQRLSDNSYENPVLHIDLDGDHYSYNKETMDTVLTHLKRVMGSECN
;
A
#
# COMPACT_ATOMS: atom_id res chain seq x y z
N MET A 1 -51.48 -36.57 12.34
CA MET A 1 -50.27 -37.05 11.64
C MET A 1 -49.36 -35.84 11.43
N LYS A 2 -48.35 -35.71 12.29
CA LYS A 2 -47.33 -34.61 12.21
C LYS A 2 -46.18 -35.15 11.39
N LYS A 3 -45.90 -34.53 10.24
CA LYS A 3 -44.70 -34.83 9.46
C LYS A 3 -43.49 -34.16 10.10
N LEU A 4 -42.57 -34.98 10.57
CA LEU A 4 -41.20 -34.53 10.94
C LEU A 4 -40.48 -34.15 9.66
N ILE A 5 -39.97 -32.89 9.59
CA ILE A 5 -39.04 -32.41 8.59
C ILE A 5 -37.66 -32.56 9.23
N THR A 6 -36.87 -33.46 8.70
CA THR A 6 -35.47 -33.67 9.07
C THR A 6 -34.64 -32.62 8.31
N PRO A 7 -33.79 -31.83 8.98
CA PRO A 7 -32.89 -30.93 8.25
C PRO A 7 -31.73 -31.75 7.64
N PHE A 8 -31.59 -31.68 6.36
CA PHE A 8 -30.42 -32.17 5.61
C PHE A 8 -29.23 -31.25 5.91
N LEU A 9 -28.30 -31.74 6.73
CA LEU A 9 -26.99 -31.11 6.90
C LEU A 9 -26.20 -31.36 5.61
N LEU A 10 -26.05 -30.31 4.79
CA LEU A 10 -25.11 -30.27 3.69
C LEU A 10 -23.72 -30.03 4.28
N VAL A 11 -23.01 -31.13 4.56
CA VAL A 11 -21.56 -31.05 4.83
C VAL A 11 -20.89 -30.75 3.50
N GLY A 12 -20.71 -29.49 3.20
CA GLY A 12 -19.83 -29.04 2.14
C GLY A 12 -18.39 -29.45 2.50
N ALA A 13 -17.83 -30.40 1.79
CA ALA A 13 -16.40 -30.66 1.80
C ALA A 13 -15.70 -29.39 1.31
N LEU A 14 -15.18 -28.58 2.24
CA LEU A 14 -14.16 -27.59 1.94
C LEU A 14 -12.92 -28.38 1.51
N ALA A 15 -12.74 -28.56 0.20
CA ALA A 15 -11.45 -28.90 -0.34
C ALA A 15 -10.49 -27.81 0.15
N SER A 16 -9.63 -28.16 1.10
CA SER A 16 -8.47 -27.37 1.44
C SER A 16 -7.59 -27.34 0.18
N CYS A 17 -7.75 -26.32 -0.65
CA CYS A 17 -6.67 -25.89 -1.49
C CYS A 17 -5.55 -25.55 -0.50
N GLU A 18 -4.51 -26.36 -0.45
CA GLU A 18 -3.24 -25.95 0.11
C GLU A 18 -2.83 -24.70 -0.68
N ASN A 19 -3.06 -23.54 -0.09
CA ASN A 19 -2.54 -22.29 -0.57
C ASN A 19 -1.03 -22.42 -0.47
N ALA A 20 -0.38 -22.70 -1.60
CA ALA A 20 1.05 -22.50 -1.71
C ALA A 20 1.27 -21.03 -1.29
N THR A 21 1.95 -20.82 -0.16
CA THR A 21 2.23 -19.49 0.36
C THR A 21 2.96 -18.72 -0.73
N ALA A 22 2.41 -17.61 -1.15
CA ALA A 22 3.03 -16.77 -2.16
C ALA A 22 4.46 -16.41 -1.72
N PRO A 23 5.44 -16.36 -2.66
CA PRO A 23 6.80 -15.99 -2.33
C PRO A 23 6.84 -14.56 -1.78
N ASP A 24 7.82 -14.27 -0.93
CA ASP A 24 8.04 -12.92 -0.39
C ASP A 24 8.42 -11.90 -1.48
N LEU A 25 9.03 -12.38 -2.57
CA LEU A 25 9.39 -11.60 -3.75
C LEU A 25 8.94 -12.33 -5.02
N TYR A 26 8.27 -11.61 -5.90
CA TYR A 26 7.97 -12.03 -7.27
C TYR A 26 8.52 -10.99 -8.24
N THR A 27 9.14 -11.44 -9.33
CA THR A 27 9.65 -10.56 -10.39
C THR A 27 9.15 -11.01 -11.76
N ASN A 28 8.85 -10.04 -12.60
CA ASN A 28 8.50 -10.23 -14.01
C ASN A 28 9.20 -9.13 -14.81
N TYR A 29 10.47 -9.34 -15.12
CA TYR A 29 11.30 -8.37 -15.83
C TYR A 29 11.19 -8.53 -17.34
N ILE A 30 11.29 -7.42 -18.07
CA ILE A 30 11.40 -7.43 -19.52
C ILE A 30 12.81 -7.92 -19.88
N ASN A 31 12.89 -9.01 -20.67
CA ASN A 31 14.12 -9.67 -21.04
C ASN A 31 14.40 -9.48 -22.55
N ASP A 32 14.73 -8.29 -22.98
CA ASP A 32 15.09 -7.96 -24.37
C ASP A 32 16.54 -7.52 -24.53
N GLY A 33 17.31 -7.55 -23.44
CA GLY A 33 18.73 -7.14 -23.41
C GLY A 33 18.94 -5.67 -23.06
N GLU A 34 17.86 -4.92 -22.86
CA GLU A 34 17.88 -3.52 -22.43
C GLU A 34 17.49 -3.36 -20.96
N ALA A 35 17.90 -2.27 -20.34
CA ALA A 35 17.48 -1.96 -18.98
C ALA A 35 16.16 -1.16 -18.98
N HIS A 36 15.20 -1.60 -18.16
CA HIS A 36 13.88 -1.00 -18.09
C HIS A 36 13.60 -0.36 -16.74
N PRO A 37 12.75 0.69 -16.68
CA PRO A 37 12.25 1.22 -15.41
C PRO A 37 11.49 0.11 -14.64
N LEU A 38 11.59 0.14 -13.31
CA LEU A 38 10.97 -0.85 -12.44
C LEU A 38 9.79 -0.26 -11.67
N VAL A 39 8.69 -1.00 -11.62
CA VAL A 39 7.61 -0.73 -10.66
C VAL A 39 7.58 -1.85 -9.63
N ILE A 40 7.68 -1.49 -8.35
CA ILE A 40 7.56 -2.43 -7.24
C ILE A 40 6.17 -2.27 -6.61
N LEU A 41 5.46 -3.39 -6.43
CA LEU A 41 4.12 -3.44 -5.85
C LEU A 41 4.16 -3.97 -4.43
N VAL A 42 3.46 -3.31 -3.52
CA VAL A 42 3.25 -3.76 -2.15
C VAL A 42 1.76 -3.77 -1.80
N GLY A 43 1.33 -4.85 -1.15
CA GLY A 43 -0.06 -5.05 -0.75
C GLY A 43 -0.46 -4.24 0.49
N GLY A 44 -1.71 -4.42 0.93
CA GLY A 44 -2.30 -3.75 2.09
C GLY A 44 -2.12 -4.53 3.40
N SER A 45 -3.15 -4.42 4.26
CA SER A 45 -3.18 -4.97 5.63
C SER A 45 -3.38 -6.49 5.71
N ASP A 46 -3.68 -7.16 4.61
CA ASP A 46 -3.90 -8.61 4.59
C ASP A 46 -2.59 -9.40 4.79
N GLY A 47 -1.45 -8.78 4.50
CA GLY A 47 -0.13 -9.42 4.54
C GLY A 47 0.12 -10.33 3.34
N GLY A 48 1.24 -11.06 3.41
CA GLY A 48 1.69 -11.89 2.30
C GLY A 48 2.17 -11.07 1.10
N ASN A 49 2.34 -11.73 -0.04
CA ASN A 49 2.59 -11.07 -1.31
C ASN A 49 1.39 -11.26 -2.24
N TYR A 50 0.40 -10.37 -2.12
CA TYR A 50 -0.85 -10.42 -2.88
C TYR A 50 -0.62 -10.51 -4.39
N PHE A 51 0.33 -9.72 -4.91
CA PHE A 51 0.59 -9.63 -6.35
C PHE A 51 1.40 -10.80 -6.91
N ALA A 52 1.99 -11.64 -6.04
CA ALA A 52 2.62 -12.90 -6.44
C ALA A 52 1.59 -14.02 -6.69
N ASN A 53 0.31 -13.80 -6.40
CA ASN A 53 -0.75 -14.76 -6.71
C ASN A 53 -0.84 -14.96 -8.24
N PRO A 54 -0.90 -16.22 -8.74
CA PRO A 54 -1.01 -16.50 -10.18
C PRO A 54 -2.17 -15.76 -10.87
N ASN A 55 -3.26 -15.49 -10.18
CA ASN A 55 -4.41 -14.73 -10.69
C ASN A 55 -4.07 -13.25 -10.98
N MET A 56 -2.98 -12.73 -10.40
CA MET A 56 -2.51 -11.35 -10.64
C MET A 56 -1.61 -11.25 -11.88
N LYS A 57 -1.25 -12.39 -12.51
CA LYS A 57 -0.39 -12.36 -13.70
C LYS A 57 -0.88 -11.43 -14.82
N PRO A 58 -2.17 -11.38 -15.19
CA PRO A 58 -2.63 -10.45 -16.23
C PRO A 58 -2.43 -8.97 -15.84
N LEU A 59 -2.51 -8.66 -14.55
CA LEU A 59 -2.19 -7.33 -14.03
C LEU A 59 -0.70 -7.05 -14.14
N MET A 60 0.15 -8.02 -13.73
CA MET A 60 1.61 -7.88 -13.82
C MET A 60 2.09 -7.74 -15.28
N ASP A 61 1.49 -8.48 -16.21
CA ASP A 61 1.82 -8.39 -17.65
C ASP A 61 1.46 -7.01 -18.23
N ARG A 62 0.47 -6.31 -17.65
CA ARG A 62 0.09 -4.98 -18.10
C ARG A 62 1.18 -3.93 -17.96
N TYR A 63 2.06 -4.07 -16.96
CA TYR A 63 3.19 -3.16 -16.79
C TYR A 63 4.15 -3.24 -17.99
N HIS A 64 4.33 -4.43 -18.58
CA HIS A 64 5.13 -4.61 -19.78
C HIS A 64 4.57 -3.85 -20.99
N ASP A 65 3.24 -3.76 -21.14
CA ASP A 65 2.61 -2.99 -22.21
C ASP A 65 3.01 -1.51 -22.17
N TYR A 66 3.38 -1.03 -21.00
CA TYR A 66 3.86 0.35 -20.78
C TYR A 66 5.38 0.48 -20.78
N GLY A 67 6.12 -0.62 -20.90
CA GLY A 67 7.58 -0.67 -20.92
C GLY A 67 8.23 -0.72 -19.54
N PHE A 68 7.51 -1.18 -18.52
CA PHE A 68 8.03 -1.36 -17.17
C PHE A 68 8.35 -2.82 -16.88
N SER A 69 9.49 -3.08 -16.30
CA SER A 69 9.71 -4.28 -15.49
C SER A 69 8.90 -4.17 -14.20
N VAL A 70 8.46 -5.29 -13.64
CA VAL A 70 7.64 -5.28 -12.43
C VAL A 70 8.15 -6.29 -11.42
N ALA A 71 8.13 -5.90 -10.14
CA ALA A 71 8.32 -6.78 -9.00
C ALA A 71 7.18 -6.61 -8.02
N SER A 72 6.92 -7.62 -7.20
CA SER A 72 6.05 -7.46 -6.04
C SER A 72 6.72 -8.02 -4.80
N MET A 73 6.51 -7.37 -3.65
CA MET A 73 7.18 -7.70 -2.41
C MET A 73 6.16 -7.76 -1.26
N GLY A 74 6.19 -8.87 -0.51
CA GLY A 74 5.55 -8.94 0.79
C GLY A 74 6.47 -8.33 1.86
N TYR A 75 5.91 -7.67 2.86
CA TYR A 75 6.67 -7.04 3.94
C TYR A 75 6.30 -7.60 5.32
N PHE A 76 5.23 -8.38 5.44
CA PHE A 76 4.87 -9.19 6.60
C PHE A 76 3.98 -10.37 6.17
N ASP A 77 3.82 -11.37 7.06
CA ASP A 77 2.97 -12.55 6.88
C ASP A 77 3.28 -13.36 5.60
N THR A 78 4.56 -13.44 5.27
CA THR A 78 5.08 -14.28 4.17
C THR A 78 6.45 -14.81 4.53
N SER A 79 6.94 -15.77 3.76
CA SER A 79 8.24 -16.42 4.03
C SER A 79 9.36 -15.38 4.16
N GLY A 80 10.13 -15.45 5.25
CA GLY A 80 11.24 -14.53 5.48
C GLY A 80 10.87 -13.14 5.99
N THR A 81 9.59 -12.92 6.36
CA THR A 81 9.12 -11.66 6.96
C THR A 81 8.46 -11.92 8.32
N PRO A 82 8.31 -10.89 9.18
CA PRO A 82 7.54 -11.03 10.42
C PRO A 82 6.07 -11.41 10.17
N ASP A 83 5.45 -12.14 11.10
CA ASP A 83 4.05 -12.57 10.99
C ASP A 83 3.04 -11.43 11.17
N SER A 84 3.48 -10.29 11.71
CA SER A 84 2.63 -9.15 12.03
C SER A 84 3.33 -7.83 11.70
N PRO A 85 2.58 -6.80 11.25
CA PRO A 85 3.15 -5.48 10.94
C PRO A 85 3.30 -4.65 12.22
N ILE A 86 4.09 -5.14 13.18
CA ILE A 86 4.42 -4.45 14.42
C ILE A 86 5.86 -3.95 14.33
N GLU A 87 6.05 -2.65 14.38
CA GLU A 87 7.35 -1.98 14.36
C GLU A 87 8.29 -2.47 13.25
N LEU A 88 7.69 -2.78 12.08
CA LEU A 88 8.48 -3.23 10.92
C LEU A 88 9.54 -2.19 10.56
N SER A 89 10.77 -2.66 10.41
CA SER A 89 11.93 -1.81 10.12
C SER A 89 11.86 -1.25 8.70
N LEU A 90 11.65 0.06 8.55
CA LEU A 90 11.73 0.73 7.25
C LEU A 90 13.14 0.59 6.64
N ASN A 91 14.19 0.56 7.48
CA ASN A 91 15.57 0.35 7.02
C ASN A 91 15.75 -1.02 6.35
N GLU A 92 15.17 -2.08 6.91
CA GLU A 92 15.24 -3.44 6.34
C GLU A 92 14.42 -3.54 5.06
N ILE A 93 13.25 -2.91 5.02
CA ILE A 93 12.41 -2.90 3.81
C ILE A 93 13.11 -2.11 2.69
N ASP A 94 13.70 -0.95 2.99
CA ASP A 94 14.49 -0.17 2.04
C ASP A 94 15.69 -0.96 1.50
N ALA A 95 16.43 -1.66 2.38
CA ALA A 95 17.54 -2.50 1.97
C ALA A 95 17.11 -3.64 1.02
N ARG A 96 15.93 -4.23 1.24
CA ARG A 96 15.36 -5.24 0.32
C ARG A 96 15.00 -4.62 -1.03
N ILE A 97 14.38 -3.45 -1.06
CA ILE A 97 14.08 -2.71 -2.30
C ILE A 97 15.39 -2.42 -3.04
N LYS A 98 16.40 -1.93 -2.33
CA LYS A 98 17.71 -1.65 -2.91
C LYS A 98 18.33 -2.90 -3.57
N ALA A 99 18.26 -4.04 -2.92
CA ALA A 99 18.76 -5.30 -3.49
C ALA A 99 18.02 -5.68 -4.80
N ILE A 100 16.71 -5.41 -4.89
CA ILE A 100 15.95 -5.61 -6.13
C ILE A 100 16.43 -4.66 -7.24
N THR A 101 16.76 -3.42 -6.91
CA THR A 101 17.19 -2.39 -7.87
C THR A 101 18.63 -2.55 -8.36
N GLU A 102 19.43 -3.41 -7.72
CA GLU A 102 20.80 -3.73 -8.14
C GLU A 102 20.85 -4.69 -9.34
N ASP A 103 19.71 -5.26 -9.77
CA ASP A 103 19.65 -6.09 -10.96
C ASP A 103 19.99 -5.28 -12.21
N SER A 104 20.88 -5.80 -13.05
CA SER A 104 21.39 -5.12 -14.25
C SER A 104 20.32 -4.89 -15.32
N SER A 105 19.18 -5.58 -15.25
CA SER A 105 18.02 -5.38 -16.12
C SER A 105 17.19 -4.14 -15.76
N ILE A 106 17.48 -3.53 -14.59
CA ILE A 106 16.78 -2.31 -14.13
C ILE A 106 17.55 -1.09 -14.58
N LYS A 107 16.85 -0.13 -15.19
CA LYS A 107 17.43 1.11 -15.72
C LYS A 107 17.73 2.09 -14.58
N GLY A 108 18.98 2.10 -14.11
CA GLY A 108 19.48 3.05 -13.14
C GLY A 108 18.62 3.15 -11.87
N GLN A 109 18.43 4.38 -11.36
CA GLN A 109 17.53 4.67 -10.23
C GLN A 109 16.10 4.97 -10.68
N CYS A 110 15.60 4.28 -11.70
CA CYS A 110 14.26 4.42 -12.25
C CYS A 110 13.28 3.47 -11.60
N VAL A 111 12.97 3.75 -10.36
CA VAL A 111 12.12 2.87 -9.54
C VAL A 111 10.89 3.63 -9.04
N ALA A 112 9.71 3.09 -9.33
CA ALA A 112 8.46 3.51 -8.71
C ALA A 112 8.02 2.46 -7.69
N LEU A 113 7.56 2.91 -6.52
CA LEU A 113 6.94 2.07 -5.50
C LEU A 113 5.44 2.36 -5.47
N LEU A 114 4.63 1.33 -5.73
CA LEU A 114 3.18 1.41 -5.71
C LEU A 114 2.64 0.57 -4.56
N GLY A 115 1.99 1.24 -3.61
CA GLY A 115 1.38 0.60 -2.46
C GLY A 115 -0.13 0.83 -2.39
N PHE A 116 -0.83 -0.17 -1.85
CA PHE A 116 -2.27 -0.12 -1.62
C PHE A 116 -2.57 -0.07 -0.12
N SER A 117 -3.49 0.83 0.31
CA SER A 117 -3.96 0.86 1.69
C SER A 117 -2.80 0.97 2.69
N LYS A 118 -2.57 0.00 3.57
CA LYS A 118 -1.40 -0.02 4.45
C LYS A 118 -0.06 0.01 3.69
N GLY A 119 0.00 -0.58 2.49
CA GLY A 119 1.15 -0.46 1.60
C GLY A 119 1.32 0.93 1.00
N ALA A 120 0.26 1.70 0.85
CA ALA A 120 0.35 3.11 0.45
C ALA A 120 1.00 3.97 1.55
N GLU A 121 0.63 3.73 2.83
CA GLU A 121 1.30 4.32 3.98
C GLU A 121 2.80 3.99 3.98
N LEU A 122 3.15 2.70 3.76
CA LEU A 122 4.54 2.24 3.64
C LEU A 122 5.28 2.96 2.50
N SER A 123 4.65 3.06 1.33
CA SER A 123 5.29 3.69 0.15
C SER A 123 5.60 5.16 0.38
N LEU A 124 4.68 5.90 1.00
CA LEU A 124 4.90 7.30 1.38
C LEU A 124 6.02 7.45 2.41
N LEU A 125 6.07 6.56 3.41
CA LEU A 125 7.14 6.56 4.41
C LEU A 125 8.51 6.27 3.80
N LEU A 126 8.61 5.24 2.95
CA LEU A 126 9.87 4.91 2.29
C LEU A 126 10.36 6.05 1.41
N GLY A 127 9.49 6.64 0.59
CA GLY A 127 9.84 7.79 -0.23
C GLY A 127 10.23 9.04 0.57
N SER A 128 9.68 9.20 1.79
CA SER A 128 9.98 10.34 2.66
C SER A 128 11.29 10.20 3.44
N HIS A 129 11.74 8.98 3.70
CA HIS A 129 12.90 8.71 4.55
C HIS A 129 14.14 8.23 3.78
N PHE A 130 13.95 7.66 2.58
CA PHE A 130 15.03 7.08 1.78
C PHE A 130 15.01 7.62 0.35
N ASN A 131 16.11 7.41 -0.38
CA ASN A 131 16.26 7.84 -1.78
C ASN A 131 16.33 6.64 -2.75
N THR A 132 15.97 5.45 -2.31
CA THR A 132 16.03 4.22 -3.11
C THR A 132 14.93 4.17 -4.18
N VAL A 133 13.81 4.83 -3.92
CA VAL A 133 12.69 4.95 -4.86
C VAL A 133 12.46 6.40 -5.24
N ASN A 134 12.21 6.64 -6.52
CA ASN A 134 12.09 8.00 -7.08
C ASN A 134 10.63 8.42 -7.26
N HIS A 135 9.73 7.47 -7.45
CA HIS A 135 8.33 7.76 -7.75
C HIS A 135 7.44 6.97 -6.80
N ILE A 136 6.50 7.64 -6.16
CA ILE A 136 5.55 7.03 -5.24
C ILE A 136 4.17 7.03 -5.88
N VAL A 137 3.52 5.86 -5.85
CA VAL A 137 2.08 5.72 -6.12
C VAL A 137 1.42 5.17 -4.87
N ALA A 138 0.59 5.97 -4.25
CA ALA A 138 -0.13 5.62 -3.03
C ALA A 138 -1.62 5.49 -3.33
N ALA A 139 -2.10 4.25 -3.47
CA ALA A 139 -3.51 3.95 -3.68
C ALA A 139 -4.22 3.76 -2.33
N TYR A 140 -5.26 4.55 -2.11
CA TYR A 140 -5.98 4.67 -0.83
C TYR A 140 -5.04 5.05 0.31
N PRO A 141 -4.37 6.24 0.22
CA PRO A 141 -3.30 6.63 1.12
C PRO A 141 -3.79 7.05 2.51
N SER A 142 -2.84 7.07 3.46
CA SER A 142 -2.96 7.78 4.72
C SER A 142 -1.93 8.92 4.81
N HIS A 143 -2.29 10.04 5.42
CA HIS A 143 -1.39 11.16 5.69
C HIS A 143 -0.65 11.03 7.03
N VAL A 144 -1.03 10.04 7.84
CA VAL A 144 -0.42 9.73 9.15
C VAL A 144 -0.04 8.26 9.23
N VAL A 145 0.87 7.96 10.14
CA VAL A 145 1.18 6.60 10.56
C VAL A 145 0.06 6.08 11.45
N TRP A 146 -0.39 4.85 11.20
CA TRP A 146 -1.35 4.14 12.03
C TRP A 146 -0.70 3.04 12.86
N ASN A 147 -1.37 2.65 13.94
CA ASN A 147 -1.02 1.46 14.71
C ASN A 147 -1.05 0.17 13.86
N ALA A 148 -0.48 -0.90 14.42
CA ALA A 148 -0.48 -2.23 13.80
C ALA A 148 -1.91 -2.73 13.54
N VAL A 149 -2.11 -3.41 12.41
CA VAL A 149 -3.42 -3.95 12.00
C VAL A 149 -3.70 -5.35 12.54
N LYS A 150 -2.71 -5.99 13.18
CA LYS A 150 -2.84 -7.30 13.85
C LYS A 150 -2.58 -7.15 15.35
N THR A 151 -3.14 -8.04 16.14
CA THR A 151 -2.99 -8.04 17.61
C THR A 151 -1.55 -8.42 18.03
N PRO A 152 -0.94 -7.71 18.99
CA PRO A 152 -1.47 -6.55 19.72
C PRO A 152 -1.39 -5.27 18.88
N MET A 153 -2.47 -4.48 18.85
CA MET A 153 -2.59 -3.30 18.00
C MET A 153 -2.11 -1.99 18.66
N SER A 154 -1.69 -2.02 19.93
CA SER A 154 -1.17 -0.84 20.67
C SER A 154 0.32 -0.59 20.39
N TYR A 155 0.75 -0.80 19.17
CA TYR A 155 2.12 -0.57 18.71
C TYR A 155 2.10 0.14 17.36
N SER A 156 3.14 0.90 17.06
CA SER A 156 3.35 1.41 15.70
C SER A 156 3.46 0.26 14.70
N SER A 157 2.98 0.45 13.48
CA SER A 157 3.28 -0.49 12.40
C SER A 157 4.75 -0.44 11.98
N TRP A 158 5.40 0.70 12.14
CA TRP A 158 6.71 0.98 11.55
C TRP A 158 7.72 1.47 12.56
N SER A 159 8.98 1.15 12.29
CA SER A 159 10.14 1.69 13.00
C SER A 159 11.19 2.18 12.02
N ILE A 160 12.02 3.13 12.45
CA ILE A 160 13.17 3.61 11.72
C ILE A 160 14.34 3.74 12.70
N ASP A 161 15.53 3.30 12.30
CA ASP A 161 16.74 3.29 13.15
C ASP A 161 16.51 2.64 14.53
N GLY A 162 15.66 1.58 14.54
CA GLY A 162 15.32 0.83 15.75
C GLY A 162 14.36 1.57 16.70
N GLN A 163 13.76 2.68 16.28
CA GLN A 163 12.77 3.42 17.08
C GLN A 163 11.38 3.35 16.41
N PRO A 164 10.32 2.98 17.16
CA PRO A 164 8.96 3.05 16.66
C PRO A 164 8.59 4.47 16.20
N LEU A 165 7.92 4.56 15.04
CA LEU A 165 7.37 5.85 14.60
C LEU A 165 6.16 6.23 15.46
N PRO A 166 5.96 7.52 15.78
CA PRO A 166 4.71 8.02 16.34
C PRO A 166 3.54 7.66 15.42
N TYR A 167 2.41 7.35 15.99
CA TYR A 167 1.23 6.87 15.24
C TYR A 167 -0.08 7.37 15.86
N ILE A 168 -1.14 7.35 15.08
CA ILE A 168 -2.51 7.51 15.56
C ILE A 168 -3.07 6.13 15.86
N GLU A 169 -3.68 5.96 17.03
CA GLU A 169 -4.31 4.71 17.43
C GLU A 169 -5.77 4.67 16.97
N ALA A 170 -6.10 3.75 16.07
CA ALA A 170 -7.49 3.44 15.75
C ALA A 170 -8.10 2.66 16.93
N PRO A 171 -9.21 3.11 17.54
CA PRO A 171 -9.73 2.57 18.79
C PRO A 171 -10.39 1.19 18.57
N LEU A 172 -9.67 0.12 18.95
CA LEU A 172 -10.08 -1.28 18.79
C LEU A 172 -11.45 -1.64 19.37
N LEU A 173 -11.80 -1.03 20.49
CA LEU A 173 -13.00 -1.34 21.24
C LEU A 173 -14.11 -0.31 21.00
N SER A 174 -13.97 0.58 20.01
CA SER A 174 -15.06 1.45 19.61
C SER A 174 -16.21 0.65 18.98
N PHE A 175 -17.42 1.17 19.09
CA PHE A 175 -18.60 0.57 18.46
C PHE A 175 -18.40 0.44 16.93
N ASP A 176 -17.83 1.45 16.30
CA ASP A 176 -17.62 1.47 14.85
C ASP A 176 -16.57 0.44 14.41
N MET A 177 -15.48 0.26 15.17
CA MET A 177 -14.49 -0.78 14.88
C MET A 177 -15.09 -2.19 15.04
N LEU A 178 -15.85 -2.42 16.12
CA LEU A 178 -16.52 -3.71 16.33
C LEU A 178 -17.62 -3.96 15.30
N SER A 179 -18.38 -2.93 14.91
CA SER A 179 -19.37 -3.03 13.84
C SER A 179 -18.71 -3.36 12.50
N GLY A 180 -17.57 -2.77 12.22
CA GLY A 180 -16.80 -2.99 11.01
C GLY A 180 -16.42 -4.47 10.79
N ILE A 181 -16.20 -5.24 11.85
CA ILE A 181 -15.93 -6.68 11.75
C ILE A 181 -17.08 -7.43 11.05
N PHE A 182 -18.32 -6.95 11.20
CA PHE A 182 -19.50 -7.59 10.61
C PHE A 182 -19.96 -6.93 9.31
N THR A 183 -19.70 -5.63 9.14
CA THR A 183 -20.18 -4.84 8.00
C THR A 183 -19.11 -4.62 6.94
N GLY A 184 -17.83 -4.70 7.30
CA GLY A 184 -16.70 -4.28 6.45
C GLY A 184 -16.51 -2.76 6.40
N GLU A 185 -17.24 -1.99 7.25
CA GLU A 185 -17.20 -0.52 7.25
C GLU A 185 -16.47 -0.01 8.49
N TYR A 186 -15.24 0.43 8.33
CA TYR A 186 -14.36 0.92 9.40
C TYR A 186 -14.11 2.43 9.35
N ARG A 187 -14.54 3.10 8.27
CA ARG A 187 -14.27 4.53 8.00
C ARG A 187 -14.56 5.44 9.19
N ASN A 188 -15.69 5.24 9.89
CA ASN A 188 -16.06 6.07 11.03
C ASN A 188 -15.03 5.96 12.15
N ALA A 189 -14.59 4.75 12.50
CA ALA A 189 -13.59 4.56 13.56
C ALA A 189 -12.28 5.29 13.26
N PHE A 190 -11.81 5.27 12.00
CA PHE A 190 -10.62 6.02 11.60
C PHE A 190 -10.86 7.53 11.55
N THR A 191 -12.05 7.98 11.13
CA THR A 191 -12.42 9.39 11.10
C THR A 191 -12.48 9.96 12.51
N ASP A 192 -13.08 9.23 13.44
CA ASP A 192 -13.19 9.64 14.86
C ASP A 192 -11.81 9.70 15.50
N ALA A 193 -10.95 8.68 15.28
CA ALA A 193 -9.58 8.69 15.77
C ALA A 193 -8.79 9.94 15.30
N LEU A 194 -8.93 10.32 14.03
CA LEU A 194 -8.30 11.55 13.51
C LEU A 194 -8.89 12.82 14.15
N SER A 195 -10.19 12.84 14.41
CA SER A 195 -10.87 14.01 14.99
C SER A 195 -10.60 14.19 16.48
N GLU A 196 -10.36 13.10 17.20
CA GLU A 196 -10.08 13.07 18.64
C GLU A 196 -8.59 13.29 18.95
N ALA A 197 -7.71 12.99 18.00
CA ALA A 197 -6.28 13.19 18.16
C ALA A 197 -5.93 14.66 18.32
N SER A 198 -5.06 14.97 19.29
CA SER A 198 -4.55 16.30 19.51
C SER A 198 -3.72 16.80 18.31
N PRO A 199 -3.60 18.13 18.11
CA PRO A 199 -2.72 18.68 17.08
C PRO A 199 -1.26 18.20 17.19
N LYS A 200 -0.79 17.91 18.40
CA LYS A 200 0.55 17.36 18.63
C LYS A 200 0.67 15.93 18.11
N GLU A 201 -0.28 15.06 18.45
CA GLU A 201 -0.31 13.67 17.99
C GLU A 201 -0.40 13.59 16.46
N LEU A 202 -1.29 14.38 15.85
CA LEU A 202 -1.41 14.46 14.40
C LEU A 202 -0.10 14.93 13.73
N ASN A 203 0.58 15.91 14.31
CA ASN A 203 1.85 16.40 13.78
C ASN A 203 2.97 15.37 13.94
N ASP A 204 3.05 14.71 15.08
CA ASP A 204 4.08 13.70 15.36
C ASP A 204 3.93 12.46 14.46
N ALA A 205 2.68 12.03 14.21
CA ALA A 205 2.36 10.89 13.36
C ALA A 205 2.32 11.22 11.86
N ALA A 206 2.40 12.50 11.47
CA ALA A 206 2.29 12.92 10.07
C ALA A 206 3.44 12.39 9.23
N ILE A 207 3.12 11.78 8.09
CA ILE A 207 4.12 11.34 7.11
C ILE A 207 4.75 12.58 6.45
N PRO A 208 6.09 12.73 6.46
CA PRO A 208 6.75 13.92 5.95
C PRO A 208 6.91 13.87 4.42
N VAL A 209 5.76 13.83 3.71
CA VAL A 209 5.68 13.61 2.24
C VAL A 209 6.43 14.69 1.43
N GLU A 210 6.61 15.88 1.97
CA GLU A 210 7.39 16.97 1.35
C GLU A 210 8.88 16.64 1.19
N LYS A 211 9.36 15.57 1.85
CA LYS A 211 10.75 15.09 1.72
C LYS A 211 10.94 14.12 0.56
N ILE A 212 9.87 13.61 -0.04
CA ILE A 212 9.95 12.74 -1.22
C ILE A 212 10.68 13.48 -2.35
N LYS A 213 11.60 12.80 -3.04
CA LYS A 213 12.46 13.47 -4.04
C LYS A 213 11.94 13.41 -5.47
N GLY A 214 10.98 12.54 -5.76
CA GLY A 214 10.41 12.36 -7.10
C GLY A 214 8.91 12.65 -7.15
N SER A 215 8.20 12.11 -8.13
CA SER A 215 6.76 12.35 -8.26
C SER A 215 5.94 11.61 -7.20
N VAL A 216 4.80 12.21 -6.84
CA VAL A 216 3.80 11.60 -5.96
C VAL A 216 2.49 11.45 -6.72
N THR A 217 2.01 10.22 -6.84
CA THR A 217 0.69 9.91 -7.38
C THR A 217 -0.19 9.37 -6.27
N LEU A 218 -1.32 10.00 -6.06
CA LEU A 218 -2.34 9.59 -5.10
C LEU A 218 -3.54 9.04 -5.85
N VAL A 219 -4.07 7.91 -5.42
CA VAL A 219 -5.36 7.39 -5.88
C VAL A 219 -6.24 7.21 -4.65
N SER A 220 -7.33 7.94 -4.56
CA SER A 220 -8.23 7.88 -3.41
C SER A 220 -9.67 7.62 -3.82
N ALA A 221 -10.52 7.22 -2.89
CA ALA A 221 -11.92 6.94 -3.15
C ALA A 221 -12.83 7.72 -2.19
N ARG A 222 -13.86 8.39 -2.75
CA ARG A 222 -14.80 9.20 -1.97
C ARG A 222 -15.67 8.37 -1.05
N GLN A 223 -16.00 7.16 -1.47
CA GLN A 223 -16.88 6.22 -0.74
C GLN A 223 -16.07 5.10 -0.09
N ASP A 224 -14.78 5.35 0.18
CA ASP A 224 -13.91 4.40 0.86
C ASP A 224 -14.49 4.05 2.24
N GLN A 225 -14.90 2.79 2.41
CA GLN A 225 -15.54 2.28 3.62
C GLN A 225 -14.54 1.79 4.66
N ILE A 226 -13.26 1.62 4.28
CA ILE A 226 -12.22 1.16 5.22
C ILE A 226 -11.67 2.33 6.02
N TRP A 227 -11.24 3.40 5.36
CA TRP A 227 -10.76 4.61 6.00
C TRP A 227 -10.96 5.83 5.09
N PRO A 228 -10.88 7.07 5.61
CA PRO A 228 -11.19 8.27 4.82
C PRO A 228 -10.05 8.62 3.84
N SER A 229 -9.77 7.73 2.84
CA SER A 229 -8.62 7.88 1.94
C SER A 229 -8.65 9.16 1.11
N PHE A 230 -9.85 9.64 0.72
CA PHE A 230 -9.99 10.89 -0.02
C PHE A 230 -9.58 12.11 0.82
N GLU A 231 -10.08 12.21 2.05
CA GLU A 231 -9.74 13.28 2.98
C GLU A 231 -8.25 13.24 3.35
N MET A 232 -7.70 12.04 3.54
CA MET A 232 -6.29 11.85 3.84
C MET A 232 -5.39 12.21 2.65
N ALA A 233 -5.80 11.88 1.42
CA ALA A 233 -5.09 12.29 0.20
C ALA A 233 -5.07 13.83 0.06
N ASN A 234 -6.18 14.51 0.32
CA ASN A 234 -6.24 15.97 0.32
C ASN A 234 -5.29 16.59 1.37
N LYS A 235 -5.10 15.94 2.52
CA LYS A 235 -4.12 16.38 3.53
C LYS A 235 -2.68 16.21 3.03
N ILE A 236 -2.40 15.17 2.27
CA ILE A 236 -1.10 14.97 1.61
C ILE A 236 -0.85 16.07 0.59
N GLU A 237 -1.80 16.34 -0.33
CA GLU A 237 -1.68 17.43 -1.31
C GLU A 237 -1.47 18.78 -0.65
N GLN A 238 -2.26 19.07 0.40
CA GLN A 238 -2.12 20.33 1.14
C GLN A 238 -0.71 20.46 1.75
N ARG A 239 -0.18 19.39 2.37
CA ARG A 239 1.17 19.40 2.93
C ARG A 239 2.25 19.60 1.88
N LEU A 240 2.13 18.94 0.73
CA LEU A 240 3.04 19.14 -0.40
C LEU A 240 3.02 20.60 -0.89
N SER A 241 1.82 21.17 -1.06
CA SER A 241 1.64 22.58 -1.46
C SER A 241 2.20 23.56 -0.45
N ASP A 242 1.90 23.36 0.85
CA ASP A 242 2.36 24.26 1.93
C ASP A 242 3.89 24.27 2.07
N ASN A 243 4.55 23.19 1.65
CA ASN A 243 6.00 23.07 1.66
C ASN A 243 6.66 23.37 0.30
N SER A 244 5.91 23.95 -0.63
CA SER A 244 6.43 24.33 -1.98
C SER A 244 7.08 23.15 -2.71
N TYR A 245 6.42 21.98 -2.69
CA TYR A 245 6.92 20.79 -3.36
C TYR A 245 6.94 20.98 -4.88
N GLU A 246 8.11 20.85 -5.52
CA GLU A 246 8.32 21.19 -6.92
C GLU A 246 8.17 20.02 -7.90
N ASN A 247 8.18 18.76 -7.37
CA ASN A 247 8.05 17.59 -8.23
C ASN A 247 6.60 17.34 -8.66
N PRO A 248 6.36 16.57 -9.75
CA PRO A 248 5.01 16.30 -10.23
C PRO A 248 4.12 15.61 -9.17
N VAL A 249 2.93 16.16 -8.98
CA VAL A 249 1.88 15.56 -8.15
C VAL A 249 0.68 15.26 -9.03
N LEU A 250 0.12 14.06 -8.90
CA LEU A 250 -1.13 13.66 -9.53
C LEU A 250 -2.05 13.07 -8.46
N HIS A 251 -3.27 13.58 -8.35
CA HIS A 251 -4.31 12.96 -7.53
C HIS A 251 -5.45 12.49 -8.43
N ILE A 252 -5.74 11.19 -8.38
CA ILE A 252 -6.86 10.54 -9.06
C ILE A 252 -7.90 10.25 -7.99
N ASP A 253 -9.02 10.94 -8.09
CA ASP A 253 -10.14 10.87 -7.17
C ASP A 253 -11.23 9.98 -7.76
N LEU A 254 -11.47 8.82 -7.16
CA LEU A 254 -12.44 7.83 -7.61
C LEU A 254 -13.79 8.05 -6.92
N ASP A 255 -14.85 8.09 -7.71
CA ASP A 255 -16.22 7.99 -7.19
C ASP A 255 -16.55 6.50 -6.93
N GLY A 256 -16.00 5.95 -5.85
CA GLY A 256 -16.08 4.53 -5.55
C GLY A 256 -15.59 4.20 -4.14
N ASP A 257 -15.45 2.91 -3.88
CA ASP A 257 -15.04 2.33 -2.59
C ASP A 257 -13.53 2.00 -2.53
N HIS A 258 -13.08 1.37 -1.43
CA HIS A 258 -11.68 0.97 -1.22
C HIS A 258 -11.14 -0.03 -2.25
N TYR A 259 -11.98 -0.60 -3.08
CA TYR A 259 -11.62 -1.62 -4.08
C TYR A 259 -11.84 -1.15 -5.52
N SER A 260 -12.11 0.14 -5.72
CA SER A 260 -12.47 0.71 -7.02
C SER A 260 -11.29 0.97 -7.96
N TYR A 261 -10.05 0.58 -7.56
CA TYR A 261 -8.88 0.65 -8.43
C TYR A 261 -9.04 -0.34 -9.58
N ASN A 262 -9.41 0.17 -10.75
CA ASN A 262 -9.72 -0.63 -11.93
C ASN A 262 -8.64 -0.44 -13.02
N LYS A 263 -8.88 -1.10 -14.18
CA LYS A 263 -7.98 -1.04 -15.33
C LYS A 263 -7.77 0.41 -15.85
N GLU A 264 -8.80 1.23 -15.88
CA GLU A 264 -8.72 2.63 -16.37
C GLU A 264 -7.85 3.47 -15.44
N THR A 265 -8.05 3.32 -14.13
CA THR A 265 -7.20 3.95 -13.10
C THR A 265 -5.74 3.52 -13.25
N MET A 266 -5.50 2.23 -13.41
CA MET A 266 -4.17 1.68 -13.64
C MET A 266 -3.53 2.27 -14.90
N ASP A 267 -4.24 2.32 -16.02
CA ASP A 267 -3.75 2.88 -17.28
C ASP A 267 -3.38 4.36 -17.15
N THR A 268 -4.17 5.11 -16.38
CA THR A 268 -3.87 6.52 -16.05
C THR A 268 -2.59 6.65 -15.23
N VAL A 269 -2.44 5.83 -14.18
CA VAL A 269 -1.22 5.79 -13.35
C VAL A 269 0.00 5.42 -14.17
N LEU A 270 -0.07 4.35 -14.99
CA LEU A 270 1.05 3.89 -15.81
C LEU A 270 1.43 4.91 -16.88
N THR A 271 0.46 5.58 -17.48
CA THR A 271 0.69 6.69 -18.43
C THR A 271 1.42 7.83 -17.75
N HIS A 272 1.01 8.21 -16.54
CA HIS A 272 1.69 9.25 -15.77
C HIS A 272 3.11 8.83 -15.40
N LEU A 273 3.30 7.63 -14.86
CA LEU A 273 4.64 7.10 -14.52
C LEU A 273 5.56 7.09 -15.75
N LYS A 274 5.07 6.62 -16.90
CA LYS A 274 5.85 6.63 -18.14
C LYS A 274 6.33 8.03 -18.53
N ARG A 275 5.49 9.04 -18.32
CA ARG A 275 5.82 10.44 -18.61
C ARG A 275 6.90 10.97 -17.65
N VAL A 276 6.72 10.80 -16.33
CA VAL A 276 7.64 11.35 -15.32
C VAL A 276 8.96 10.59 -15.29
N MET A 277 8.92 9.26 -15.32
CA MET A 277 10.13 8.43 -15.39
C MET A 277 10.88 8.60 -16.72
N GLY A 278 10.18 8.75 -17.84
CA GLY A 278 10.80 8.96 -19.15
C GLY A 278 11.63 10.27 -19.25
N SER A 279 11.32 11.29 -18.46
CA SER A 279 12.10 12.52 -18.40
C SER A 279 13.32 12.44 -17.46
N GLU A 280 13.28 11.58 -16.47
CA GLU A 280 14.30 11.50 -15.42
C GLU A 280 15.27 10.33 -15.61
N CYS A 281 14.85 9.31 -16.36
CA CYS A 281 15.57 8.04 -16.55
C CYS A 281 16.34 7.95 -17.90
N ASN A 282 16.53 9.03 -18.59
CA ASN A 282 17.27 9.07 -19.87
C ASN A 282 18.76 9.35 -19.70
#